data_b653893c573b9e32cd2f621f161dfe2f
#
_entry.id   b653893c573b9e32cd2f621f161dfe2f
#
_cell.length_a   1.000
_cell.length_b   1.000
_cell.length_c   1.000
_cell.angle_alpha   90.00
_cell.angle_beta   90.00
_cell.angle_gamma   90.00
#
_symmetry.space_group_name_H-M   'P 1'
#
loop_
_entity.id
_entity.type
_entity.pdbx_description
1 polymer ?
#
loop_
_entity_poly.entity_id
_entity_poly.type
_entity_poly.pdbx_seq_one_letter_code
_entity_poly.pdbx_strand_id
1 'polypeptide(L)'
;MRFYEFESRRIVEQAGIPVTEYGFCTTATEARTVAESIGGPVVVKSQVLTGGRMKAGGVRFADTPEEAADHAAAILELEIGGHMPVGVLVDPKAEVAQEYYAAVLWDGRAKRPMMLFSDMGGIDIEQVAAEHPDHVGRAHLSNLHPIPEFRAKEAVARCGMTGPELGRASRILAALARLQRDCDMTLAEINPLARLADGSFVALDAHMEMEDEAVGRHKALLGEIGVDLAEPRELYEPSEFERNVKAIDAADHRGVIQGKDHGFTGNIGLVIGAGGGSLTLTDAVRSQGGKPANYAEIGGNPSVAKSCGLAERS
;
A
#
# COMPACT_ATOMS: atom_id res chain seq x y z
N MET A 1 -5.66 1.64 -4.88
CA MET A 1 -4.40 1.88 -5.62
C MET A 1 -3.24 1.76 -4.66
N ARG A 2 -2.23 0.96 -5.00
CA ARG A 2 -1.00 0.82 -4.22
C ARG A 2 0.07 1.80 -4.69
N PHE A 3 0.93 2.20 -3.76
CA PHE A 3 2.08 3.04 -4.04
C PHE A 3 3.38 2.26 -3.88
N TYR A 4 4.37 2.60 -4.70
CA TYR A 4 5.75 2.20 -4.44
C TYR A 4 6.26 2.87 -3.15
N GLU A 5 7.29 2.32 -2.54
CA GLU A 5 7.86 2.90 -1.31
C GLU A 5 8.30 4.35 -1.52
N PHE A 6 8.96 4.67 -2.65
CA PHE A 6 9.41 6.04 -2.93
C PHE A 6 8.25 7.05 -3.06
N GLU A 7 7.10 6.63 -3.60
CA GLU A 7 5.89 7.43 -3.68
C GLU A 7 5.24 7.58 -2.29
N SER A 8 5.14 6.46 -1.55
CA SER A 8 4.64 6.44 -0.17
C SER A 8 5.44 7.38 0.72
N ARG A 9 6.76 7.43 0.55
CA ARG A 9 7.63 8.34 1.31
C ARG A 9 7.39 9.80 0.97
N ARG A 10 7.17 10.14 -0.31
CA ARG A 10 6.78 11.50 -0.72
C ARG A 10 5.45 11.93 -0.07
N ILE A 11 4.48 11.03 0.02
CA ILE A 11 3.20 11.27 0.69
C ILE A 11 3.42 11.53 2.19
N VAL A 12 4.22 10.69 2.84
CA VAL A 12 4.54 10.80 4.27
C VAL A 12 5.28 12.11 4.57
N GLU A 13 6.22 12.49 3.72
CA GLU A 13 6.99 13.74 3.84
C GLU A 13 6.09 14.98 3.70
N GLN A 14 5.16 14.99 2.72
CA GLN A 14 4.17 16.07 2.58
C GLN A 14 3.26 16.19 3.80
N ALA A 15 3.01 15.10 4.52
CA ALA A 15 2.28 15.13 5.80
C ALA A 15 3.13 15.64 6.98
N GLY A 16 4.37 16.04 6.76
CA GLY A 16 5.30 16.55 7.77
C GLY A 16 5.89 15.47 8.67
N ILE A 17 5.86 14.21 8.24
CA ILE A 17 6.51 13.11 8.93
C ILE A 17 7.96 12.99 8.42
N PRO A 18 8.96 12.98 9.32
CA PRO A 18 10.36 12.93 8.89
C PRO A 18 10.70 11.65 8.15
N VAL A 19 11.45 11.78 7.05
CA VAL A 19 12.05 10.70 6.27
C VAL A 19 13.56 10.93 6.18
N THR A 20 14.33 9.90 5.84
CA THR A 20 15.75 10.05 5.48
C THR A 20 15.87 10.71 4.10
N GLU A 21 16.99 11.33 3.80
CA GLU A 21 17.34 11.68 2.42
C GLU A 21 17.48 10.39 1.59
N TYR A 22 16.84 10.35 0.42
CA TYR A 22 16.83 9.16 -0.43
C TYR A 22 16.79 9.53 -1.91
N GLY A 23 17.19 8.61 -2.77
CA GLY A 23 17.07 8.75 -4.22
C GLY A 23 16.36 7.55 -4.85
N PHE A 24 15.37 7.81 -5.70
CA PHE A 24 14.80 6.79 -6.59
C PHE A 24 15.62 6.73 -7.87
N CYS A 25 16.07 5.54 -8.27
CA CYS A 25 16.97 5.27 -9.37
C CYS A 25 16.41 4.18 -10.28
N THR A 26 16.52 4.37 -11.58
CA THR A 26 16.12 3.39 -12.60
C THR A 26 17.34 2.68 -13.22
N THR A 27 18.53 3.16 -12.92
CA THR A 27 19.81 2.59 -13.40
C THR A 27 20.84 2.46 -12.28
N ALA A 28 21.79 1.55 -12.47
CA ALA A 28 22.91 1.37 -11.54
C ALA A 28 23.79 2.64 -11.43
N THR A 29 23.91 3.39 -12.51
CA THR A 29 24.70 4.64 -12.54
C THR A 29 24.05 5.72 -11.66
N GLU A 30 22.72 5.86 -11.73
CA GLU A 30 21.99 6.77 -10.85
C GLU A 30 22.14 6.35 -9.38
N ALA A 31 22.04 5.06 -9.08
CA ALA A 31 22.21 4.53 -7.72
C ALA A 31 23.59 4.85 -7.15
N ARG A 32 24.65 4.73 -7.96
CA ARG A 32 26.00 5.17 -7.60
C ARG A 32 26.05 6.66 -7.26
N THR A 33 25.49 7.50 -8.12
CA THR A 33 25.50 8.96 -7.93
C THR A 33 24.77 9.36 -6.64
N VAL A 34 23.63 8.73 -6.34
CA VAL A 34 22.89 8.96 -5.09
C VAL A 34 23.72 8.50 -3.89
N ALA A 35 24.35 7.33 -3.95
CA ALA A 35 25.21 6.84 -2.88
C ALA A 35 26.43 7.75 -2.63
N GLU A 36 27.05 8.30 -3.70
CA GLU A 36 28.11 9.32 -3.61
C GLU A 36 27.63 10.59 -2.91
N SER A 37 26.41 11.04 -3.22
CA SER A 37 25.78 12.23 -2.59
C SER A 37 25.50 12.01 -1.09
N ILE A 38 25.03 10.81 -0.72
CA ILE A 38 24.77 10.45 0.69
C ILE A 38 26.07 10.42 1.50
N GLY A 39 27.17 9.96 0.89
CA GLY A 39 28.51 10.07 1.48
C GLY A 39 28.81 9.10 2.62
N GLY A 40 28.09 7.96 2.69
CA GLY A 40 28.25 6.93 3.71
C GLY A 40 27.60 5.60 3.30
N PRO A 41 27.56 4.59 4.19
CA PRO A 41 26.88 3.34 3.91
C PRO A 41 25.41 3.55 3.57
N VAL A 42 24.91 2.81 2.58
CA VAL A 42 23.55 2.92 2.06
C VAL A 42 22.81 1.59 2.07
N VAL A 43 21.51 1.65 1.92
CA VAL A 43 20.61 0.52 1.67
C VAL A 43 20.00 0.70 0.30
N VAL A 44 20.09 -0.32 -0.54
CA VAL A 44 19.47 -0.37 -1.88
C VAL A 44 18.25 -1.26 -1.81
N LYS A 45 17.07 -0.71 -2.12
CA LYS A 45 15.76 -1.39 -1.94
C LYS A 45 15.03 -1.47 -3.27
N SER A 46 14.57 -2.65 -3.67
CA SER A 46 13.72 -2.84 -4.85
C SER A 46 12.41 -2.06 -4.73
N GLN A 47 11.95 -1.51 -5.83
CA GLN A 47 10.65 -0.85 -5.91
C GLN A 47 9.67 -1.74 -6.68
N VAL A 48 8.85 -2.47 -5.91
CA VAL A 48 7.81 -3.40 -6.37
C VAL A 48 6.55 -3.21 -5.53
N LEU A 49 5.38 -3.48 -6.10
CA LEU A 49 4.08 -3.36 -5.41
C LEU A 49 3.72 -4.59 -4.56
N THR A 50 4.69 -5.42 -4.21
CA THR A 50 4.50 -6.63 -3.40
C THR A 50 5.38 -6.64 -2.16
N GLY A 51 4.95 -7.38 -1.13
CA GLY A 51 5.71 -7.57 0.10
C GLY A 51 6.85 -8.59 -0.02
N GLY A 52 7.59 -8.78 1.09
CA GLY A 52 8.61 -9.84 1.16
C GLY A 52 9.93 -9.51 0.47
N ARG A 53 10.18 -8.27 0.09
CA ARG A 53 11.37 -7.78 -0.62
C ARG A 53 12.68 -8.23 0.02
N MET A 54 12.81 -8.13 1.33
CA MET A 54 14.02 -8.53 2.05
C MET A 54 14.28 -10.04 1.92
N LYS A 55 13.27 -10.88 2.11
CA LYS A 55 13.38 -12.33 1.99
C LYS A 55 13.76 -12.77 0.57
N ALA A 56 13.33 -12.01 -0.44
CA ALA A 56 13.64 -12.25 -1.84
C ALA A 56 15.02 -11.71 -2.27
N GLY A 57 15.76 -11.02 -1.39
CA GLY A 57 17.06 -10.41 -1.74
C GLY A 57 16.94 -9.04 -2.42
N GLY A 58 15.76 -8.43 -2.40
CA GLY A 58 15.48 -7.11 -2.96
C GLY A 58 15.88 -5.94 -2.05
N VAL A 59 16.53 -6.20 -0.91
CA VAL A 59 17.08 -5.18 -0.01
C VAL A 59 18.53 -5.57 0.29
N ARG A 60 19.48 -4.69 -0.02
CA ARG A 60 20.92 -4.94 0.15
C ARG A 60 21.62 -3.73 0.75
N PHE A 61 22.61 -4.00 1.60
CA PHE A 61 23.45 -2.96 2.19
C PHE A 61 24.73 -2.81 1.36
N ALA A 62 25.16 -1.58 1.19
CA ALA A 62 26.40 -1.25 0.47
C ALA A 62 27.21 -0.26 1.32
N ASP A 63 28.52 -0.52 1.43
CA ASP A 63 29.44 0.35 2.17
C ASP A 63 30.13 1.35 1.23
N THR A 64 30.06 1.13 -0.09
CA THR A 64 30.62 2.01 -1.11
C THR A 64 29.61 2.31 -2.23
N PRO A 65 29.80 3.43 -2.98
CA PRO A 65 28.95 3.73 -4.15
C PRO A 65 29.05 2.68 -5.27
N GLU A 66 30.20 2.03 -5.43
CA GLU A 66 30.40 0.94 -6.39
C GLU A 66 29.54 -0.27 -6.02
N GLU A 67 29.55 -0.69 -4.75
CA GLU A 67 28.71 -1.77 -4.25
C GLU A 67 27.22 -1.43 -4.40
N ALA A 68 26.83 -0.16 -4.17
CA ALA A 68 25.46 0.29 -4.39
C ALA A 68 25.03 0.14 -5.85
N ALA A 69 25.91 0.45 -6.81
CA ALA A 69 25.66 0.25 -8.24
C ALA A 69 25.51 -1.23 -8.59
N ASP A 70 26.42 -2.09 -8.08
CA ASP A 70 26.37 -3.53 -8.32
C ASP A 70 25.08 -4.15 -7.75
N HIS A 71 24.68 -3.73 -6.55
CA HIS A 71 23.44 -4.16 -5.94
C HIS A 71 22.20 -3.67 -6.70
N ALA A 72 22.22 -2.42 -7.17
CA ALA A 72 21.14 -1.86 -7.99
C ALA A 72 20.98 -2.64 -9.30
N ALA A 73 22.09 -2.93 -10.02
CA ALA A 73 22.07 -3.73 -11.24
C ALA A 73 21.44 -5.12 -11.01
N ALA A 74 21.86 -5.79 -9.93
CA ALA A 74 21.35 -7.12 -9.60
C ALA A 74 19.87 -7.10 -9.15
N ILE A 75 19.43 -6.05 -8.44
CA ILE A 75 18.05 -5.91 -7.98
C ILE A 75 17.11 -5.59 -9.15
N LEU A 76 17.54 -4.76 -10.10
CA LEU A 76 16.72 -4.40 -11.27
C LEU A 76 16.35 -5.59 -12.16
N GLU A 77 17.15 -6.68 -12.11
CA GLU A 77 16.88 -7.94 -12.82
C GLU A 77 16.22 -9.00 -11.94
N LEU A 78 15.88 -8.68 -10.69
CA LEU A 78 15.35 -9.64 -9.72
C LEU A 78 13.82 -9.63 -9.72
N GLU A 79 13.21 -10.72 -10.18
CA GLU A 79 11.77 -10.92 -10.04
C GLU A 79 11.39 -11.19 -8.57
N ILE A 80 10.45 -10.42 -8.04
CA ILE A 80 9.95 -10.53 -6.66
C ILE A 80 8.44 -10.70 -6.70
N GLY A 81 7.97 -11.88 -6.31
CA GLY A 81 6.53 -12.17 -6.26
C GLY A 81 5.82 -12.05 -7.60
N GLY A 82 6.50 -12.35 -8.71
CA GLY A 82 5.96 -12.21 -10.07
C GLY A 82 6.10 -10.80 -10.66
N HIS A 83 6.78 -9.88 -9.97
CA HIS A 83 6.94 -8.50 -10.42
C HIS A 83 8.42 -8.14 -10.62
N MET A 84 8.71 -7.47 -11.73
CA MET A 84 10.01 -6.85 -11.94
C MET A 84 10.04 -5.47 -11.26
N PRO A 85 11.16 -5.09 -10.62
CA PRO A 85 11.28 -3.76 -10.02
C PRO A 85 11.24 -2.65 -11.09
N VAL A 86 10.46 -1.59 -10.83
CA VAL A 86 10.46 -0.38 -11.66
C VAL A 86 11.70 0.49 -11.42
N GLY A 87 12.44 0.20 -10.36
CA GLY A 87 13.63 0.91 -9.95
C GLY A 87 14.14 0.42 -8.61
N VAL A 88 15.10 1.11 -8.07
CA VAL A 88 15.61 0.94 -6.70
C VAL A 88 15.55 2.26 -5.95
N LEU A 89 15.36 2.17 -4.63
CA LEU A 89 15.52 3.27 -3.71
C LEU A 89 16.85 3.15 -3.00
N VAL A 90 17.64 4.22 -3.00
CA VAL A 90 18.92 4.29 -2.28
C VAL A 90 18.74 5.20 -1.07
N ASP A 91 18.92 4.64 0.12
CA ASP A 91 18.72 5.25 1.43
C ASP A 91 20.04 5.24 2.23
N PRO A 92 20.33 6.25 3.07
CA PRO A 92 21.40 6.12 4.03
C PRO A 92 21.11 5.00 5.04
N LYS A 93 22.14 4.24 5.41
CA LYS A 93 22.06 3.26 6.49
C LYS A 93 21.95 4.00 7.83
N ALA A 94 20.73 4.13 8.34
CA ALA A 94 20.45 4.83 9.56
C ALA A 94 20.99 4.09 10.81
N GLU A 95 21.50 4.84 11.79
CA GLU A 95 21.84 4.31 13.10
C GLU A 95 20.58 4.21 13.98
N VAL A 96 19.89 3.09 13.87
CA VAL A 96 18.61 2.83 14.53
C VAL A 96 18.86 2.39 15.98
N ALA A 97 18.33 3.14 16.94
CA ALA A 97 18.33 2.76 18.35
C ALA A 97 17.17 1.83 18.69
N GLN A 98 16.00 2.04 18.06
CA GLN A 98 14.82 1.17 18.20
C GLN A 98 13.89 1.33 17.02
N GLU A 99 13.26 0.24 16.62
CA GLU A 99 12.24 0.20 15.56
C GLU A 99 10.85 0.09 16.14
N TYR A 100 9.92 0.83 15.56
CA TYR A 100 8.51 0.85 15.90
C TYR A 100 7.67 0.58 14.65
N TYR A 101 6.45 0.15 14.89
CA TYR A 101 5.40 0.05 13.89
C TYR A 101 4.36 1.15 14.12
N ALA A 102 3.95 1.84 13.07
CA ALA A 102 2.89 2.83 13.11
C ALA A 102 1.99 2.69 11.88
N ALA A 103 0.70 2.47 12.07
CA ALA A 103 -0.23 2.38 10.97
C ALA A 103 -1.61 2.95 11.29
N VAL A 104 -2.34 3.29 10.24
CA VAL A 104 -3.77 3.60 10.28
C VAL A 104 -4.45 2.82 9.16
N LEU A 105 -5.44 2.04 9.52
CA LEU A 105 -6.16 1.15 8.62
C LEU A 105 -7.63 1.02 9.03
N TRP A 106 -8.42 0.38 8.20
CA TRP A 106 -9.81 0.09 8.50
C TRP A 106 -9.97 -1.20 9.31
N ASP A 107 -10.59 -1.10 10.49
CA ASP A 107 -11.04 -2.28 11.24
C ASP A 107 -12.40 -2.73 10.65
N GLY A 108 -12.37 -3.80 9.87
CA GLY A 108 -13.55 -4.37 9.21
C GLY A 108 -14.61 -4.89 10.20
N ARG A 109 -14.22 -5.25 11.43
CA ARG A 109 -15.15 -5.71 12.48
C ARG A 109 -15.85 -4.55 13.18
N ALA A 110 -15.07 -3.52 13.56
CA ALA A 110 -15.61 -2.32 14.19
C ALA A 110 -16.19 -1.32 13.17
N LYS A 111 -15.91 -1.50 11.87
CA LYS A 111 -16.30 -0.60 10.76
C LYS A 111 -15.85 0.84 11.00
N ARG A 112 -14.61 0.99 11.46
CA ARG A 112 -14.00 2.28 11.82
C ARG A 112 -12.52 2.29 11.43
N PRO A 113 -11.94 3.46 11.15
CA PRO A 113 -10.50 3.57 11.08
C PRO A 113 -9.89 3.33 12.47
N MET A 114 -8.70 2.73 12.47
CA MET A 114 -7.99 2.36 13.68
C MET A 114 -6.52 2.73 13.54
N MET A 115 -6.00 3.44 14.52
CA MET A 115 -4.57 3.60 14.73
C MET A 115 -4.01 2.34 15.35
N LEU A 116 -2.87 1.90 14.86
CA LEU A 116 -2.03 0.84 15.40
C LEU A 116 -0.64 1.40 15.69
N PHE A 117 -0.09 1.03 16.84
CA PHE A 117 1.29 1.31 17.19
C PHE A 117 1.89 0.10 17.91
N SER A 118 3.16 -0.21 17.61
CA SER A 118 3.91 -1.22 18.35
C SER A 118 5.34 -0.77 18.59
N ASP A 119 5.92 -1.15 19.73
CA ASP A 119 7.34 -1.01 20.06
C ASP A 119 8.20 -2.15 19.46
N MET A 120 7.58 -3.02 18.67
CA MET A 120 8.22 -4.08 17.89
C MET A 120 8.01 -3.78 16.39
N GLY A 121 8.89 -2.97 15.81
CA GLY A 121 8.88 -2.63 14.38
C GLY A 121 9.76 -3.56 13.54
N GLY A 122 9.73 -3.40 12.22
CA GLY A 122 10.54 -4.17 11.28
C GLY A 122 10.11 -5.62 11.07
N ILE A 123 9.02 -6.05 11.69
CA ILE A 123 8.47 -7.41 11.62
C ILE A 123 6.99 -7.39 11.32
N ASP A 124 6.43 -8.57 11.06
CA ASP A 124 5.00 -8.75 10.77
C ASP A 124 4.14 -8.39 11.98
N ILE A 125 3.31 -7.36 11.84
CA ILE A 125 2.43 -6.88 12.91
C ILE A 125 1.35 -7.89 13.30
N GLU A 126 0.93 -8.76 12.40
CA GLU A 126 -0.06 -9.80 12.69
C GLU A 126 0.55 -10.84 13.65
N GLN A 127 1.81 -11.21 13.41
CA GLN A 127 2.55 -12.07 14.33
C GLN A 127 2.73 -11.40 15.69
N VAL A 128 3.15 -10.13 15.74
CA VAL A 128 3.27 -9.38 17.00
C VAL A 128 1.93 -9.34 17.73
N ALA A 129 0.84 -9.07 17.02
CA ALA A 129 -0.48 -9.00 17.64
C ALA A 129 -0.99 -10.34 18.19
N ALA A 130 -0.55 -11.45 17.62
CA ALA A 130 -0.89 -12.81 18.07
C ALA A 130 -0.02 -13.27 19.24
N GLU A 131 1.30 -13.05 19.18
CA GLU A 131 2.26 -13.58 20.14
C GLU A 131 2.55 -12.59 21.29
N HIS A 132 2.47 -11.28 21.01
CA HIS A 132 2.81 -10.19 21.94
C HIS A 132 1.74 -9.09 21.98
N PRO A 133 0.47 -9.40 22.31
CA PRO A 133 -0.65 -8.45 22.23
C PRO A 133 -0.46 -7.20 23.12
N ASP A 134 0.30 -7.30 24.20
CA ASP A 134 0.62 -6.18 25.10
C ASP A 134 1.57 -5.14 24.46
N HIS A 135 2.30 -5.54 23.41
CA HIS A 135 3.15 -4.66 22.61
C HIS A 135 2.41 -3.94 21.48
N VAL A 136 1.08 -4.09 21.39
CA VAL A 136 0.27 -3.44 20.35
C VAL A 136 -0.79 -2.52 20.95
N GLY A 137 -0.57 -1.23 20.79
CA GLY A 137 -1.54 -0.18 21.13
C GLY A 137 -2.52 0.07 19.99
N ARG A 138 -3.82 0.08 20.31
CA ARG A 138 -4.91 0.32 19.34
C ARG A 138 -5.80 1.45 19.79
N ALA A 139 -6.23 2.31 18.86
CA ALA A 139 -7.21 3.34 19.11
C ALA A 139 -8.13 3.53 17.89
N HIS A 140 -9.42 3.27 18.08
CA HIS A 140 -10.41 3.55 17.02
C HIS A 140 -10.68 5.04 16.89
N LEU A 141 -10.90 5.47 15.65
CA LEU A 141 -11.18 6.85 15.26
C LEU A 141 -12.62 7.02 14.82
N SER A 142 -13.06 8.26 14.71
CA SER A 142 -14.33 8.65 14.11
C SER A 142 -14.07 9.33 12.77
N ASN A 143 -14.86 8.98 11.74
CA ASN A 143 -14.82 9.70 10.46
C ASN A 143 -15.58 11.03 10.49
N LEU A 144 -16.42 11.24 11.53
CA LEU A 144 -17.28 12.42 11.64
C LEU A 144 -16.63 13.57 12.42
N HIS A 145 -15.54 13.32 13.12
CA HIS A 145 -14.89 14.28 13.98
C HIS A 145 -13.42 14.47 13.60
N PRO A 146 -12.83 15.64 13.90
CA PRO A 146 -11.39 15.82 13.77
C PRO A 146 -10.64 14.75 14.56
N ILE A 147 -9.48 14.35 14.06
CA ILE A 147 -8.63 13.33 14.71
C ILE A 147 -7.92 13.97 15.91
N PRO A 148 -8.25 13.56 17.14
CA PRO A 148 -7.66 14.15 18.31
C PRO A 148 -6.30 13.50 18.60
N GLU A 149 -5.27 14.29 18.85
CA GLU A 149 -3.91 13.81 19.13
C GLU A 149 -3.84 12.92 20.38
N PHE A 150 -4.74 13.09 21.34
CA PHE A 150 -4.75 12.26 22.54
C PHE A 150 -5.04 10.78 22.25
N ARG A 151 -5.77 10.45 21.18
CA ARG A 151 -6.00 9.06 20.76
C ARG A 151 -4.71 8.39 20.30
N ALA A 152 -3.87 9.12 19.57
CA ALA A 152 -2.54 8.64 19.23
C ALA A 152 -1.69 8.44 20.50
N LYS A 153 -1.78 9.39 21.43
CA LYS A 153 -1.10 9.27 22.73
C LYS A 153 -1.51 8.03 23.55
N GLU A 154 -2.81 7.73 23.57
CA GLU A 154 -3.31 6.51 24.22
C GLU A 154 -2.74 5.23 23.59
N ALA A 155 -2.71 5.17 22.24
CA ALA A 155 -2.16 4.00 21.54
C ALA A 155 -0.66 3.82 21.82
N VAL A 156 0.12 4.90 21.69
CA VAL A 156 1.57 4.87 21.90
C VAL A 156 1.94 4.57 23.37
N ALA A 157 1.21 5.16 24.33
CA ALA A 157 1.46 4.95 25.76
C ALA A 157 1.20 3.50 26.20
N ARG A 158 0.29 2.79 25.55
CA ARG A 158 0.03 1.35 25.85
C ARG A 158 1.24 0.46 25.59
N CYS A 159 2.13 0.85 24.68
CA CYS A 159 3.39 0.16 24.41
C CYS A 159 4.52 0.62 25.36
N GLY A 160 4.18 1.27 26.49
CA GLY A 160 5.15 1.66 27.52
C GLY A 160 5.95 2.93 27.23
N MET A 161 5.74 3.60 26.09
CA MET A 161 6.46 4.83 25.76
C MET A 161 6.05 5.98 26.66
N THR A 162 7.03 6.76 27.15
CA THR A 162 6.84 7.87 28.08
C THR A 162 7.67 9.09 27.70
N GLY A 163 7.53 10.18 28.44
CA GLY A 163 8.36 11.39 28.28
C GLY A 163 8.24 12.09 26.93
N PRO A 164 9.29 12.75 26.45
CA PRO A 164 9.27 13.50 25.19
C PRO A 164 9.04 12.62 23.94
N GLU A 165 9.49 11.36 23.99
CA GLU A 165 9.33 10.40 22.88
C GLU A 165 7.87 10.07 22.63
N LEU A 166 7.08 9.89 23.70
CA LEU A 166 5.62 9.72 23.61
C LEU A 166 4.97 10.85 22.79
N GLY A 167 5.36 12.10 23.08
CA GLY A 167 4.83 13.25 22.34
C GLY A 167 5.24 13.27 20.86
N ARG A 168 6.48 12.87 20.55
CA ARG A 168 6.99 12.81 19.15
C ARG A 168 6.29 11.71 18.35
N ALA A 169 6.28 10.48 18.86
CA ALA A 169 5.62 9.35 18.20
C ALA A 169 4.11 9.58 18.05
N SER A 170 3.45 10.16 19.06
CA SER A 170 2.01 10.47 18.98
C SER A 170 1.68 11.49 17.90
N ARG A 171 2.52 12.52 17.69
CA ARG A 171 2.33 13.49 16.60
C ARG A 171 2.45 12.82 15.23
N ILE A 172 3.42 11.91 15.07
CA ILE A 172 3.59 11.14 13.82
C ILE A 172 2.37 10.27 13.56
N LEU A 173 1.92 9.49 14.53
CA LEU A 173 0.74 8.64 14.39
C LEU A 173 -0.54 9.45 14.11
N ALA A 174 -0.69 10.62 14.74
CA ALA A 174 -1.80 11.53 14.47
C ALA A 174 -1.71 12.17 13.07
N ALA A 175 -0.50 12.49 12.59
CA ALA A 175 -0.29 12.96 11.21
C ALA A 175 -0.64 11.88 10.20
N LEU A 176 -0.21 10.64 10.44
CA LEU A 176 -0.54 9.48 9.62
C LEU A 176 -2.06 9.23 9.55
N ALA A 177 -2.77 9.44 10.66
CA ALA A 177 -4.22 9.30 10.68
C ALA A 177 -4.95 10.42 9.91
N ARG A 178 -4.43 11.65 9.96
CA ARG A 178 -4.96 12.73 9.12
C ARG A 178 -4.72 12.43 7.64
N LEU A 179 -3.53 11.97 7.29
CA LEU A 179 -3.18 11.54 5.94
C LEU A 179 -4.14 10.46 5.43
N GLN A 180 -4.37 9.40 6.23
CA GLN A 180 -5.27 8.31 5.88
C GLN A 180 -6.67 8.82 5.55
N ARG A 181 -7.22 9.71 6.38
CA ARG A 181 -8.54 10.28 6.17
C ARG A 181 -8.59 11.26 5.00
N ASP A 182 -7.64 12.20 4.94
CA ASP A 182 -7.68 13.34 4.02
C ASP A 182 -7.32 12.93 2.58
N CYS A 183 -6.63 11.79 2.43
CA CYS A 183 -6.25 11.23 1.12
C CYS A 183 -6.99 9.92 0.80
N ASP A 184 -8.08 9.59 1.51
CA ASP A 184 -8.88 8.38 1.28
C ASP A 184 -8.01 7.10 1.24
N MET A 185 -7.04 6.98 2.15
CA MET A 185 -6.20 5.79 2.21
C MET A 185 -6.93 4.62 2.86
N THR A 186 -6.80 3.44 2.28
CA THR A 186 -7.23 2.17 2.88
C THR A 186 -6.21 1.67 3.89
N LEU A 187 -4.93 1.97 3.64
CA LEU A 187 -3.81 1.70 4.52
C LEU A 187 -2.83 2.88 4.48
N ALA A 188 -2.35 3.29 5.64
CA ALA A 188 -1.20 4.17 5.80
C ALA A 188 -0.29 3.56 6.87
N GLU A 189 0.88 3.04 6.48
CA GLU A 189 1.80 2.28 7.32
C GLU A 189 3.21 2.82 7.22
N ILE A 190 3.90 2.86 8.35
CA ILE A 190 5.34 3.08 8.48
C ILE A 190 5.91 1.90 9.25
N ASN A 191 6.76 1.11 8.60
CA ASN A 191 7.35 -0.09 9.19
C ASN A 191 8.74 -0.42 8.59
N PRO A 192 9.85 0.01 9.27
CA PRO A 192 9.86 0.60 10.61
C PRO A 192 9.75 2.12 10.64
N LEU A 193 9.12 2.63 11.69
CA LEU A 193 9.35 3.97 12.22
C LEU A 193 10.54 3.90 13.18
N ALA A 194 11.68 4.43 12.77
CA ALA A 194 12.90 4.32 13.54
C ALA A 194 13.07 5.49 14.53
N ARG A 195 13.50 5.18 15.74
CA ARG A 195 14.06 6.14 16.67
C ARG A 195 15.58 6.11 16.54
N LEU A 196 16.17 7.25 16.25
CA LEU A 196 17.61 7.41 16.14
C LEU A 196 18.27 7.64 17.51
N ALA A 197 19.61 7.60 17.56
CA ALA A 197 20.37 7.76 18.80
C ALA A 197 20.15 9.12 19.49
N ASP A 198 19.83 10.17 18.72
CA ASP A 198 19.50 11.50 19.23
C ASP A 198 18.05 11.64 19.73
N GLY A 199 17.28 10.56 19.69
CA GLY A 199 15.87 10.52 20.07
C GLY A 199 14.90 11.10 19.04
N SER A 200 15.36 11.48 17.84
CA SER A 200 14.49 11.81 16.71
C SER A 200 13.84 10.57 16.12
N PHE A 201 12.72 10.77 15.41
CA PHE A 201 12.02 9.70 14.69
C PHE A 201 12.06 9.94 13.20
N VAL A 202 12.22 8.89 12.43
CA VAL A 202 12.25 8.91 10.97
C VAL A 202 11.55 7.67 10.39
N ALA A 203 10.77 7.86 9.34
CA ALA A 203 10.19 6.75 8.59
C ALA A 203 11.24 6.17 7.63
N LEU A 204 11.63 4.90 7.86
CA LEU A 204 12.61 4.21 7.01
C LEU A 204 11.94 3.42 5.89
N ASP A 205 10.70 2.98 6.10
CA ASP A 205 9.87 2.35 5.07
C ASP A 205 8.43 2.82 5.26
N ALA A 206 7.74 3.05 4.16
CA ALA A 206 6.35 3.48 4.14
C ALA A 206 5.55 2.70 3.09
N HIS A 207 4.39 2.23 3.50
CA HIS A 207 3.45 1.52 2.63
C HIS A 207 2.09 2.20 2.69
N MET A 208 1.64 2.72 1.55
CA MET A 208 0.38 3.42 1.40
C MET A 208 -0.49 2.72 0.38
N GLU A 209 -1.79 2.67 0.67
CA GLU A 209 -2.81 2.23 -0.28
C GLU A 209 -3.96 3.23 -0.25
N MET A 210 -4.36 3.70 -1.43
CA MET A 210 -5.51 4.60 -1.62
C MET A 210 -6.70 3.82 -2.14
N GLU A 211 -7.90 4.20 -1.74
CA GLU A 211 -9.13 3.69 -2.33
C GLU A 211 -9.16 3.99 -3.84
N ASP A 212 -9.41 2.97 -4.67
CA ASP A 212 -9.36 3.12 -6.13
C ASP A 212 -10.35 4.17 -6.64
N GLU A 213 -11.55 4.19 -6.08
CA GLU A 213 -12.60 5.15 -6.43
C GLU A 213 -12.26 6.61 -5.99
N ALA A 214 -11.26 6.77 -5.13
CA ALA A 214 -10.80 8.08 -4.68
C ALA A 214 -9.74 8.72 -5.58
N VAL A 215 -9.08 7.95 -6.43
CA VAL A 215 -7.99 8.40 -7.32
C VAL A 215 -8.37 9.67 -8.11
N GLY A 216 -9.61 9.71 -8.61
CA GLY A 216 -10.14 10.87 -9.33
C GLY A 216 -10.17 12.18 -8.54
N ARG A 217 -10.31 12.11 -7.21
CA ARG A 217 -10.33 13.27 -6.30
C ARG A 217 -8.93 13.77 -5.94
N HIS A 218 -7.91 12.91 -6.03
CA HIS A 218 -6.55 13.19 -5.57
C HIS A 218 -5.52 13.39 -6.69
N LYS A 219 -5.98 13.74 -7.91
CA LYS A 219 -5.09 13.93 -9.07
C LYS A 219 -3.97 14.95 -8.83
N ALA A 220 -4.22 16.00 -8.05
CA ALA A 220 -3.21 16.99 -7.71
C ALA A 220 -2.08 16.36 -6.87
N LEU A 221 -2.42 15.70 -5.77
CA LEU A 221 -1.45 14.96 -4.94
C LEU A 221 -0.68 13.94 -5.77
N LEU A 222 -1.37 13.13 -6.57
CA LEU A 222 -0.75 12.09 -7.38
C LEU A 222 0.21 12.66 -8.42
N GLY A 223 -0.13 13.81 -9.04
CA GLY A 223 0.77 14.53 -9.93
C GLY A 223 2.00 15.10 -9.22
N GLU A 224 1.85 15.66 -8.02
CA GLU A 224 2.94 16.21 -7.22
C GLU A 224 3.96 15.15 -6.79
N ILE A 225 3.49 13.94 -6.46
CA ILE A 225 4.37 12.83 -6.10
C ILE A 225 4.88 12.04 -7.32
N GLY A 226 4.45 12.40 -8.53
CA GLY A 226 4.94 11.83 -9.79
C GLY A 226 4.35 10.46 -10.12
N VAL A 227 3.12 10.16 -9.66
CA VAL A 227 2.44 8.90 -9.99
C VAL A 227 1.98 8.92 -11.45
N ASP A 228 2.39 7.91 -12.21
CA ASP A 228 1.82 7.64 -13.53
C ASP A 228 0.52 6.84 -13.39
N LEU A 229 -0.62 7.49 -13.66
CA LEU A 229 -1.94 6.86 -13.60
C LEU A 229 -2.20 5.89 -14.77
N ALA A 230 -1.35 5.87 -15.78
CA ALA A 230 -1.44 4.90 -16.88
C ALA A 230 -0.73 3.57 -16.54
N GLU A 231 0.13 3.57 -15.54
CA GLU A 231 0.84 2.37 -15.09
C GLU A 231 -0.14 1.42 -14.37
N PRO A 232 -0.19 0.13 -14.76
CA PRO A 232 -0.96 -0.88 -14.02
C PRO A 232 -0.40 -1.07 -12.60
N ARG A 233 -1.26 -0.93 -11.59
CA ARG A 233 -0.89 -1.05 -10.17
C ARG A 233 -1.61 -2.22 -9.48
N GLU A 234 -1.97 -3.22 -10.26
CA GLU A 234 -2.66 -4.41 -9.78
C GLU A 234 -1.66 -5.42 -9.20
N LEU A 235 -2.09 -6.14 -8.17
CA LEU A 235 -1.28 -7.16 -7.48
C LEU A 235 -1.04 -8.42 -8.31
N TYR A 236 -1.83 -8.61 -9.33
CA TYR A 236 -1.80 -9.74 -10.23
C TYR A 236 -2.02 -9.26 -11.66
N GLU A 237 -1.50 -9.99 -12.60
CA GLU A 237 -1.78 -9.71 -14.01
C GLU A 237 -3.25 -10.01 -14.31
N PRO A 238 -4.05 -9.01 -14.73
CA PRO A 238 -5.45 -9.23 -15.05
C PRO A 238 -5.61 -10.32 -16.10
N SER A 239 -6.59 -11.20 -15.91
CA SER A 239 -6.91 -12.22 -16.90
C SER A 239 -7.36 -11.60 -18.23
N GLU A 240 -7.39 -12.40 -19.29
CA GLU A 240 -7.91 -11.94 -20.59
C GLU A 240 -9.37 -11.46 -20.45
N PHE A 241 -10.17 -12.15 -19.66
CA PHE A 241 -11.54 -11.76 -19.37
C PHE A 241 -11.61 -10.38 -18.70
N GLU A 242 -10.84 -10.15 -17.65
CA GLU A 242 -10.82 -8.88 -16.91
C GLU A 242 -10.34 -7.72 -17.79
N ARG A 243 -9.32 -7.93 -18.63
CA ARG A 243 -8.85 -6.93 -19.60
C ARG A 243 -9.94 -6.58 -20.62
N ASN A 244 -10.64 -7.59 -21.14
CA ASN A 244 -11.71 -7.39 -22.10
C ASN A 244 -12.90 -6.64 -21.49
N VAL A 245 -13.32 -6.99 -20.27
CA VAL A 245 -14.38 -6.28 -19.54
C VAL A 245 -14.03 -4.81 -19.34
N LYS A 246 -12.81 -4.54 -18.88
CA LYS A 246 -12.31 -3.16 -18.72
C LYS A 246 -12.30 -2.37 -20.02
N ALA A 247 -11.90 -3.00 -21.14
CA ALA A 247 -11.91 -2.37 -22.44
C ALA A 247 -13.33 -2.06 -22.95
N ILE A 248 -14.28 -2.97 -22.73
CA ILE A 248 -15.70 -2.75 -23.07
C ILE A 248 -16.29 -1.62 -22.22
N ASP A 249 -15.94 -1.56 -20.93
CA ASP A 249 -16.40 -0.50 -20.04
C ASP A 249 -15.90 0.88 -20.49
N ALA A 250 -14.62 0.97 -20.79
CA ALA A 250 -13.97 2.21 -21.23
C ALA A 250 -14.49 2.73 -22.59
N ALA A 251 -14.97 1.85 -23.47
CA ALA A 251 -15.45 2.21 -24.80
C ALA A 251 -16.84 2.90 -24.82
N ASP A 252 -17.62 2.79 -23.74
CA ASP A 252 -18.96 3.38 -23.64
C ASP A 252 -19.17 3.97 -22.24
N HIS A 253 -19.47 5.27 -22.20
CA HIS A 253 -19.67 6.00 -20.93
C HIS A 253 -20.99 5.68 -20.21
N ARG A 254 -21.90 4.94 -20.83
CA ARG A 254 -23.21 4.60 -20.26
C ARG A 254 -23.16 3.37 -19.39
N GLY A 255 -23.48 3.56 -18.13
CA GLY A 255 -23.43 2.48 -17.14
C GLY A 255 -22.01 2.00 -16.86
N VAL A 256 -21.90 1.05 -15.97
CA VAL A 256 -20.66 0.44 -15.54
C VAL A 256 -20.77 -1.07 -15.65
N ILE A 257 -19.73 -1.72 -16.14
CA ILE A 257 -19.59 -3.18 -16.08
C ILE A 257 -18.30 -3.51 -15.33
N GLN A 258 -18.35 -4.57 -14.54
CA GLN A 258 -17.18 -5.13 -13.86
C GLN A 258 -17.18 -6.64 -14.04
N GLY A 259 -15.99 -7.23 -14.08
CA GLY A 259 -15.84 -8.68 -14.17
C GLY A 259 -14.59 -9.16 -13.48
N LYS A 260 -14.72 -10.33 -12.85
CA LYS A 260 -13.62 -11.05 -12.21
C LYS A 260 -13.62 -12.50 -12.68
N ASP A 261 -12.43 -12.98 -12.98
CA ASP A 261 -12.18 -14.36 -13.35
C ASP A 261 -12.13 -15.23 -12.09
N HIS A 262 -12.89 -16.33 -12.10
CA HIS A 262 -12.79 -17.39 -11.09
C HIS A 262 -12.12 -18.66 -11.66
N GLY A 263 -11.24 -18.47 -12.65
CA GLY A 263 -10.51 -19.52 -13.32
C GLY A 263 -11.30 -20.22 -14.43
N PHE A 264 -12.51 -19.79 -14.74
CA PHE A 264 -13.43 -20.39 -15.72
C PHE A 264 -13.57 -21.92 -15.59
N THR A 265 -13.33 -22.43 -14.37
CA THR A 265 -13.46 -23.86 -14.04
C THR A 265 -14.86 -24.21 -13.53
N GLY A 266 -15.71 -23.21 -13.37
CA GLY A 266 -17.10 -23.37 -12.97
C GLY A 266 -18.00 -23.88 -14.10
N ASN A 267 -19.26 -24.15 -13.76
CA ASN A 267 -20.29 -24.62 -14.69
C ASN A 267 -21.41 -23.58 -14.92
N ILE A 268 -21.28 -22.40 -14.34
CA ILE A 268 -22.26 -21.33 -14.42
C ILE A 268 -21.55 -20.03 -14.75
N GLY A 269 -21.84 -19.42 -15.93
CA GLY A 269 -21.50 -18.05 -16.25
C GLY A 269 -22.46 -17.08 -15.57
N LEU A 270 -21.94 -16.02 -14.93
CA LEU A 270 -22.77 -15.04 -14.23
C LEU A 270 -22.65 -13.67 -14.91
N VAL A 271 -23.81 -13.11 -15.28
CA VAL A 271 -23.98 -11.71 -15.68
C VAL A 271 -25.16 -11.16 -14.91
N ILE A 272 -24.90 -10.27 -13.96
CA ILE A 272 -25.87 -9.87 -12.96
C ILE A 272 -26.13 -8.36 -13.06
N GLY A 273 -27.39 -7.99 -13.19
CA GLY A 273 -27.81 -6.61 -13.35
C GLY A 273 -28.12 -5.93 -12.02
N ALA A 274 -27.16 -5.78 -11.12
CA ALA A 274 -27.30 -4.92 -9.94
C ALA A 274 -26.01 -4.93 -9.10
N GLY A 275 -25.38 -3.83 -8.84
CA GLY A 275 -24.19 -3.64 -7.99
C GLY A 275 -24.05 -4.63 -6.81
N GLY A 276 -24.25 -4.21 -5.55
CA GLY A 276 -24.11 -5.09 -4.38
C GLY A 276 -24.99 -6.34 -4.36
N GLY A 277 -26.05 -6.39 -5.17
CA GLY A 277 -26.91 -7.60 -5.33
C GLY A 277 -26.19 -8.74 -6.03
N SER A 278 -25.19 -8.46 -6.87
CA SER A 278 -24.41 -9.45 -7.60
C SER A 278 -23.58 -10.34 -6.68
N LEU A 279 -22.97 -9.77 -5.64
CA LEU A 279 -22.22 -10.52 -4.63
C LEU A 279 -23.15 -11.50 -3.87
N THR A 280 -24.31 -11.03 -3.42
CA THR A 280 -25.30 -11.86 -2.73
C THR A 280 -25.78 -13.01 -3.62
N LEU A 281 -26.00 -12.75 -4.91
CA LEU A 281 -26.44 -13.79 -5.85
C LEU A 281 -25.33 -14.82 -6.10
N THR A 282 -24.09 -14.39 -6.24
CA THR A 282 -22.93 -15.28 -6.38
C THR A 282 -22.82 -16.21 -5.17
N ASP A 283 -22.97 -15.68 -3.94
CA ASP A 283 -22.96 -16.47 -2.72
C ASP A 283 -24.16 -17.42 -2.64
N ALA A 284 -25.34 -16.99 -3.08
CA ALA A 284 -26.52 -17.84 -3.14
C ALA A 284 -26.33 -19.01 -4.12
N VAL A 285 -25.74 -18.79 -5.30
CA VAL A 285 -25.43 -19.84 -6.26
C VAL A 285 -24.45 -20.85 -5.62
N ARG A 286 -23.39 -20.38 -4.96
CA ARG A 286 -22.43 -21.26 -4.27
C ARG A 286 -23.08 -22.07 -3.15
N SER A 287 -23.96 -21.45 -2.36
CA SER A 287 -24.65 -22.11 -1.25
C SER A 287 -25.57 -23.26 -1.72
N GLN A 288 -26.05 -23.22 -2.96
CA GLN A 288 -26.85 -24.26 -3.60
C GLN A 288 -26.00 -25.27 -4.40
N GLY A 289 -24.67 -25.23 -4.24
CA GLY A 289 -23.77 -26.17 -4.90
C GLY A 289 -23.38 -25.79 -6.33
N GLY A 290 -23.82 -24.64 -6.82
CA GLY A 290 -23.38 -24.08 -8.11
C GLY A 290 -21.92 -23.65 -8.05
N LYS A 291 -21.24 -23.73 -9.19
CA LYS A 291 -19.83 -23.30 -9.34
C LYS A 291 -19.75 -22.17 -10.35
N PRO A 292 -19.75 -20.90 -9.92
CA PRO A 292 -19.54 -19.77 -10.81
C PRO A 292 -18.19 -19.87 -11.50
N ALA A 293 -18.14 -19.69 -12.83
CA ALA A 293 -16.93 -19.61 -13.63
C ALA A 293 -16.31 -18.21 -13.58
N ASN A 294 -17.17 -17.22 -13.46
CA ASN A 294 -16.82 -15.80 -13.39
C ASN A 294 -17.73 -15.07 -12.42
N TYR A 295 -17.36 -13.84 -12.12
CA TYR A 295 -18.22 -12.81 -11.56
C TYR A 295 -18.33 -11.70 -12.56
N ALA A 296 -19.54 -11.30 -12.97
CA ALA A 296 -19.76 -10.16 -13.82
C ALA A 296 -21.01 -9.41 -13.41
N GLU A 297 -20.90 -8.08 -13.35
CA GLU A 297 -22.02 -7.21 -12.99
C GLU A 297 -22.21 -6.08 -13.99
N ILE A 298 -23.44 -5.61 -14.11
CA ILE A 298 -23.88 -4.50 -14.94
C ILE A 298 -24.69 -3.55 -14.08
N GLY A 299 -24.33 -2.26 -14.10
CA GLY A 299 -25.05 -1.20 -13.37
C GLY A 299 -25.20 0.09 -14.17
N GLY A 300 -26.03 1.02 -13.66
CA GLY A 300 -26.09 2.39 -14.16
C GLY A 300 -26.64 2.56 -15.58
N ASN A 301 -27.58 1.73 -16.01
CA ASN A 301 -28.24 1.82 -17.34
C ASN A 301 -27.26 1.65 -18.52
N PRO A 302 -26.59 0.51 -18.66
CA PRO A 302 -25.63 0.24 -19.72
C PRO A 302 -26.27 0.24 -21.10
N SER A 303 -25.49 0.44 -22.12
CA SER A 303 -25.93 0.26 -23.50
C SER A 303 -26.15 -1.22 -23.83
N VAL A 304 -26.94 -1.47 -24.86
CA VAL A 304 -27.11 -2.83 -25.39
C VAL A 304 -25.76 -3.40 -25.84
N ALA A 305 -24.94 -2.61 -26.51
CA ALA A 305 -23.59 -3.04 -26.96
C ALA A 305 -22.69 -3.46 -25.77
N LYS A 306 -22.68 -2.66 -24.69
CA LYS A 306 -21.90 -2.97 -23.48
C LYS A 306 -22.39 -4.26 -22.81
N SER A 307 -23.72 -4.43 -22.71
CA SER A 307 -24.34 -5.62 -22.12
C SER A 307 -24.08 -6.89 -22.94
N CYS A 308 -24.21 -6.80 -24.29
CA CYS A 308 -23.90 -7.91 -25.19
C CYS A 308 -22.41 -8.29 -25.12
N GLY A 309 -21.52 -7.28 -25.20
CA GLY A 309 -20.09 -7.53 -25.12
C GLY A 309 -19.65 -8.23 -23.84
N LEU A 310 -20.28 -7.92 -22.69
CA LEU A 310 -20.01 -8.64 -21.45
C LEU A 310 -20.56 -10.08 -21.48
N ALA A 311 -21.81 -10.26 -21.94
CA ALA A 311 -22.44 -11.58 -21.99
C ALA A 311 -21.74 -12.57 -22.94
N GLU A 312 -21.16 -12.08 -24.04
CA GLU A 312 -20.37 -12.90 -24.97
C GLU A 312 -19.05 -13.41 -24.38
N ARG A 313 -18.58 -12.80 -23.32
CA ARG A 313 -17.30 -13.10 -22.66
C ARG A 313 -17.46 -13.87 -21.34
N SER A 314 -18.66 -13.86 -20.76
CA SER A 314 -19.00 -14.56 -19.52
C SER A 314 -19.45 -15.99 -19.78
#